data_373f56768e18387f5f3069bd3eefcf16
#
_entry.id   373f56768e18387f5f3069bd3eefcf16
#
_cell.length_a   1.000
_cell.length_b   1.000
_cell.length_c   1.000
_cell.angle_alpha   90.00
_cell.angle_beta   90.00
_cell.angle_gamma   90.00
#
_symmetry.space_group_name_H-M   'P 1'
#
loop_
_entity.id
_entity.type
_entity.pdbx_description
1 polymer ?
#
loop_
_entity_poly.entity_id
_entity_poly.type
_entity_poly.pdbx_seq_one_letter_code
_entity_poly.pdbx_strand_id
1 'polypeptide(L)'
;MTEGFDHTILIVDDEKNIGKALERLIKRIGVRSFYTASGLQALDFIQKSESIISMILSDQRMPGMEGTEFLEKARAITPDTVRFLITGYADINAVAGAVNRGAVHRFITKPWNNDDLLEMIKSGLQHYELLVENKNLFALAKKQNARLYNLSRELKQKASEHKREIVQKEKQIIQLTKRLEKGGCEADYIKNIEKILEENQMFDTKKMGLCYAAVMEIFFSKFKDLAACNGFFMPAENELDTKV
;
A
#
# COMPACT_ATOMS: atom_id res chain seq x y z
N MET A 1 -19.93 3.72 -7.49
CA MET A 1 -19.34 4.55 -6.43
C MET A 1 -19.32 3.68 -5.18
N THR A 2 -18.13 3.36 -4.71
CA THR A 2 -17.95 2.56 -3.50
C THR A 2 -18.39 3.38 -2.28
N GLU A 3 -19.16 2.79 -1.39
CA GLU A 3 -19.55 3.40 -0.10
C GLU A 3 -18.27 3.73 0.68
N GLY A 4 -17.93 5.02 0.82
CA GLY A 4 -16.80 5.45 1.66
C GLY A 4 -15.97 6.62 1.15
N PHE A 5 -16.11 7.05 -0.11
CA PHE A 5 -15.40 8.23 -0.61
C PHE A 5 -16.30 9.46 -0.66
N ASP A 6 -15.91 10.52 0.06
CA ASP A 6 -16.56 11.83 0.02
C ASP A 6 -15.89 12.69 -1.07
N HIS A 7 -16.41 12.59 -2.30
CA HIS A 7 -15.84 13.28 -3.44
C HIS A 7 -16.14 14.77 -3.46
N THR A 8 -15.14 15.54 -3.87
CA THR A 8 -15.27 16.97 -4.15
C THR A 8 -14.72 17.25 -5.54
N ILE A 9 -15.50 17.98 -6.36
CA ILE A 9 -15.12 18.41 -7.70
C ILE A 9 -14.92 19.92 -7.71
N LEU A 10 -13.77 20.37 -8.20
CA LEU A 10 -13.52 21.80 -8.45
C LEU A 10 -13.80 22.14 -9.92
N ILE A 11 -14.69 23.08 -10.15
CA ILE A 11 -15.05 23.59 -11.47
C ILE A 11 -14.35 24.94 -11.66
N VAL A 12 -13.65 25.11 -12.78
CA VAL A 12 -12.92 26.32 -13.11
C VAL A 12 -13.28 26.76 -14.51
N ASP A 13 -14.06 27.83 -14.63
CA ASP A 13 -14.58 28.35 -15.90
C ASP A 13 -14.91 29.84 -15.72
N ASP A 14 -14.47 30.70 -16.60
CA ASP A 14 -14.76 32.16 -16.52
C ASP A 14 -16.21 32.46 -16.85
N GLU A 15 -16.91 31.58 -17.58
CA GLU A 15 -18.33 31.68 -17.88
C GLU A 15 -19.19 31.10 -16.74
N LYS A 16 -19.69 32.01 -15.89
CA LYS A 16 -20.54 31.62 -14.72
C LYS A 16 -21.74 30.74 -15.08
N ASN A 17 -22.28 30.89 -16.31
CA ASN A 17 -23.43 30.09 -16.76
C ASN A 17 -23.02 28.61 -17.00
N ILE A 18 -21.85 28.42 -17.56
CA ILE A 18 -21.25 27.07 -17.75
C ILE A 18 -20.96 26.44 -16.38
N GLY A 19 -20.31 27.17 -15.48
CA GLY A 19 -20.05 26.69 -14.12
C GLY A 19 -21.32 26.23 -13.41
N LYS A 20 -22.39 27.03 -13.44
CA LYS A 20 -23.70 26.67 -12.85
C LYS A 20 -24.36 25.46 -13.55
N ALA A 21 -24.16 25.30 -14.86
CA ALA A 21 -24.68 24.14 -15.57
C ALA A 21 -23.97 22.85 -15.11
N LEU A 22 -22.63 22.90 -14.98
CA LEU A 22 -21.82 21.80 -14.47
C LEU A 22 -22.16 21.47 -12.99
N GLU A 23 -22.32 22.48 -12.12
CA GLU A 23 -22.73 22.26 -10.72
C GLU A 23 -24.07 21.52 -10.65
N ARG A 24 -25.07 21.93 -11.45
CA ARG A 24 -26.38 21.24 -11.50
C ARG A 24 -26.25 19.81 -12.00
N LEU A 25 -25.39 19.58 -12.96
CA LEU A 25 -25.16 18.26 -13.52
C LEU A 25 -24.47 17.32 -12.50
N ILE A 26 -23.42 17.80 -11.83
CA ILE A 26 -22.71 17.07 -10.78
C ILE A 26 -23.61 16.76 -9.59
N LYS A 27 -24.48 17.68 -9.20
CA LYS A 27 -25.46 17.46 -8.14
C LYS A 27 -26.39 16.27 -8.39
N ARG A 28 -26.68 15.92 -9.66
CA ARG A 28 -27.48 14.71 -10.01
C ARG A 28 -26.86 13.40 -9.53
N ILE A 29 -25.56 13.36 -9.35
CA ILE A 29 -24.83 12.18 -8.86
C ILE A 29 -24.46 12.28 -7.36
N GLY A 30 -24.98 13.30 -6.65
CA GLY A 30 -24.77 13.46 -5.21
C GLY A 30 -23.37 13.89 -4.77
N VAL A 31 -22.55 14.37 -5.70
CA VAL A 31 -21.17 14.81 -5.44
C VAL A 31 -21.11 16.30 -5.12
N ARG A 32 -20.27 16.69 -4.17
CA ARG A 32 -20.02 18.12 -3.85
C ARG A 32 -19.18 18.77 -4.94
N SER A 33 -19.53 20.03 -5.26
CA SER A 33 -18.74 20.81 -6.20
C SER A 33 -18.51 22.22 -5.68
N PHE A 34 -17.35 22.77 -6.05
CA PHE A 34 -17.00 24.18 -5.85
C PHE A 34 -16.70 24.80 -7.20
N TYR A 35 -17.09 26.07 -7.36
CA TYR A 35 -16.88 26.83 -8.58
C TYR A 35 -15.93 28.00 -8.34
N THR A 36 -15.00 28.21 -9.27
CA THR A 36 -14.11 29.39 -9.34
C THR A 36 -14.09 29.94 -10.74
N ALA A 37 -14.00 31.27 -10.87
CA ALA A 37 -14.07 31.96 -12.15
C ALA A 37 -12.71 32.16 -12.84
N SER A 38 -11.61 31.65 -12.25
CA SER A 38 -10.28 31.77 -12.86
C SER A 38 -9.31 30.73 -12.29
N GLY A 39 -8.26 30.40 -13.06
CA GLY A 39 -7.20 29.52 -12.62
C GLY A 39 -6.44 30.02 -11.38
N LEU A 40 -6.25 31.33 -11.23
CA LEU A 40 -5.62 31.91 -10.03
C LEU A 40 -6.45 31.70 -8.78
N GLN A 41 -7.75 31.95 -8.84
CA GLN A 41 -8.67 31.68 -7.72
C GLN A 41 -8.71 30.18 -7.39
N ALA A 42 -8.68 29.33 -8.39
CA ALA A 42 -8.66 27.90 -8.22
C ALA A 42 -7.38 27.43 -7.52
N LEU A 43 -6.21 27.96 -7.87
CA LEU A 43 -4.94 27.64 -7.18
C LEU A 43 -4.96 28.10 -5.72
N ASP A 44 -5.45 29.31 -5.45
CA ASP A 44 -5.61 29.80 -4.08
C ASP A 44 -6.57 28.93 -3.26
N PHE A 45 -7.69 28.54 -3.88
CA PHE A 45 -8.65 27.62 -3.27
C PHE A 45 -8.01 26.26 -2.94
N ILE A 46 -7.26 25.64 -3.87
CA ILE A 46 -6.58 24.36 -3.68
C ILE A 46 -5.57 24.45 -2.52
N GLN A 47 -4.85 25.56 -2.39
CA GLN A 47 -3.84 25.73 -1.34
C GLN A 47 -4.45 25.95 0.06
N LYS A 48 -5.61 26.60 0.14
CA LYS A 48 -6.26 26.98 1.39
C LYS A 48 -7.32 25.99 1.84
N SER A 49 -7.80 25.15 0.92
CA SER A 49 -8.87 24.19 1.21
C SER A 49 -8.37 23.02 2.04
N GLU A 50 -9.07 22.74 3.12
CA GLU A 50 -8.91 21.46 3.85
C GLU A 50 -9.62 20.29 3.16
N SER A 51 -10.47 20.59 2.17
CA SER A 51 -11.22 19.56 1.44
C SER A 51 -10.34 18.85 0.43
N ILE A 52 -10.39 17.53 0.43
CA ILE A 52 -9.71 16.70 -0.56
C ILE A 52 -10.46 16.83 -1.89
N ILE A 53 -9.78 17.36 -2.90
CA ILE A 53 -10.33 17.52 -4.25
C ILE A 53 -10.05 16.24 -5.04
N SER A 54 -11.10 15.50 -5.38
CA SER A 54 -10.99 14.27 -6.16
C SER A 54 -10.82 14.54 -7.66
N MET A 55 -11.46 15.61 -8.16
CA MET A 55 -11.44 15.95 -9.58
C MET A 55 -11.46 17.44 -9.79
N ILE A 56 -10.79 17.88 -10.86
CA ILE A 56 -10.85 19.25 -11.39
C ILE A 56 -11.43 19.18 -12.81
N LEU A 57 -12.43 20.03 -13.08
CA LEU A 57 -12.95 20.32 -14.42
C LEU A 57 -12.58 21.75 -14.77
N SER A 58 -11.68 21.95 -15.73
CA SER A 58 -11.22 23.29 -16.11
C SER A 58 -11.57 23.60 -17.55
N ASP A 59 -12.07 24.79 -17.80
CA ASP A 59 -12.09 25.34 -19.14
C ASP A 59 -10.66 25.60 -19.65
N GLN A 60 -10.46 25.51 -20.96
CA GLN A 60 -9.18 25.81 -21.61
C GLN A 60 -8.95 27.30 -21.75
N ARG A 61 -9.97 28.05 -22.20
CA ARG A 61 -9.82 29.46 -22.52
C ARG A 61 -10.31 30.36 -21.41
N MET A 62 -9.42 30.69 -20.49
CA MET A 62 -9.74 31.64 -19.42
C MET A 62 -8.83 32.87 -19.46
N PRO A 63 -9.32 34.05 -19.09
CA PRO A 63 -8.50 35.25 -19.00
C PRO A 63 -7.34 35.09 -18.00
N GLY A 64 -6.15 35.50 -18.40
CA GLY A 64 -4.96 35.55 -17.55
C GLY A 64 -4.20 34.25 -17.35
N MET A 65 -4.85 33.08 -17.41
CA MET A 65 -4.21 31.76 -17.30
C MET A 65 -5.04 30.74 -18.08
N GLU A 66 -4.41 30.06 -19.03
CA GLU A 66 -5.05 28.96 -19.74
C GLU A 66 -5.27 27.73 -18.83
N GLY A 67 -6.30 26.91 -19.15
CA GLY A 67 -6.63 25.71 -18.41
C GLY A 67 -5.49 24.71 -18.35
N THR A 68 -4.75 24.53 -19.43
CA THR A 68 -3.57 23.66 -19.48
C THR A 68 -2.48 24.13 -18.51
N GLU A 69 -2.18 25.43 -18.47
CA GLU A 69 -1.21 26.00 -17.52
C GLU A 69 -1.68 25.86 -16.07
N PHE A 70 -2.96 26.13 -15.83
CA PHE A 70 -3.56 25.93 -14.50
C PHE A 70 -3.43 24.49 -14.04
N LEU A 71 -3.80 23.52 -14.88
CA LEU A 71 -3.75 22.09 -14.52
C LEU A 71 -2.33 21.57 -14.32
N GLU A 72 -1.32 22.11 -15.01
CA GLU A 72 0.09 21.82 -14.73
C GLU A 72 0.49 22.28 -13.33
N LYS A 73 0.11 23.50 -12.93
CA LYS A 73 0.36 24.03 -11.58
C LYS A 73 -0.42 23.27 -10.51
N ALA A 74 -1.70 22.95 -10.76
CA ALA A 74 -2.54 22.17 -9.86
C ALA A 74 -1.98 20.76 -9.63
N ARG A 75 -1.40 20.12 -10.65
CA ARG A 75 -0.73 18.82 -10.53
C ARG A 75 0.42 18.85 -9.53
N ALA A 76 1.18 19.92 -9.46
CA ALA A 76 2.29 20.02 -8.50
C ALA A 76 1.80 20.07 -7.05
N ILE A 77 0.60 20.62 -6.80
CA ILE A 77 -0.01 20.76 -5.47
C ILE A 77 -0.81 19.52 -5.11
N THR A 78 -1.62 19.02 -6.04
CA THR A 78 -2.52 17.86 -5.85
C THR A 78 -2.26 16.79 -6.93
N PRO A 79 -1.19 16.02 -6.81
CA PRO A 79 -0.77 15.06 -7.86
C PRO A 79 -1.80 13.95 -8.10
N ASP A 80 -2.53 13.54 -7.09
CA ASP A 80 -3.49 12.44 -7.15
C ASP A 80 -4.85 12.86 -7.72
N THR A 81 -5.17 14.17 -7.73
CA THR A 81 -6.43 14.71 -8.27
C THR A 81 -6.59 14.40 -9.75
N VAL A 82 -7.74 13.91 -10.16
CA VAL A 82 -8.06 13.69 -11.57
C VAL A 82 -8.36 15.04 -12.24
N ARG A 83 -7.80 15.31 -13.42
CA ARG A 83 -7.87 16.59 -14.11
C ARG A 83 -8.47 16.41 -15.50
N PHE A 84 -9.63 17.00 -15.71
CA PHE A 84 -10.31 17.05 -16.99
C PHE A 84 -10.28 18.48 -17.53
N LEU A 85 -10.02 18.60 -18.82
CA LEU A 85 -10.00 19.86 -19.54
C LEU A 85 -11.22 19.96 -20.47
N ILE A 86 -11.96 21.02 -20.39
CA ILE A 86 -13.08 21.33 -21.28
C ILE A 86 -12.57 22.29 -22.34
N THR A 87 -12.78 21.98 -23.63
CA THR A 87 -12.17 22.76 -24.72
C THR A 87 -13.04 22.81 -25.95
N GLY A 88 -12.90 23.87 -26.74
CA GLY A 88 -13.47 23.95 -28.09
C GLY A 88 -12.60 23.21 -29.13
N TYR A 89 -13.15 22.97 -30.30
CA TYR A 89 -12.47 22.25 -31.39
C TYR A 89 -11.14 22.87 -31.84
N ALA A 90 -10.98 24.20 -31.69
CA ALA A 90 -9.81 24.91 -32.16
C ALA A 90 -8.53 24.65 -31.34
N ASP A 91 -8.63 24.12 -30.15
CA ASP A 91 -7.52 24.04 -29.19
C ASP A 91 -6.94 22.61 -29.01
N ILE A 92 -7.40 21.65 -29.80
CA ILE A 92 -7.04 20.21 -29.67
C ILE A 92 -5.52 19.97 -29.70
N ASN A 93 -4.78 20.74 -30.53
CA ASN A 93 -3.33 20.60 -30.62
C ASN A 93 -2.60 21.04 -29.33
N ALA A 94 -3.05 22.10 -28.67
CA ALA A 94 -2.51 22.56 -27.39
C ALA A 94 -2.81 21.55 -26.27
N VAL A 95 -4.00 20.95 -26.29
CA VAL A 95 -4.45 19.92 -25.36
C VAL A 95 -3.62 18.65 -25.48
N ALA A 96 -3.26 18.22 -26.68
CA ALA A 96 -2.44 17.02 -26.90
C ALA A 96 -1.08 17.11 -26.16
N GLY A 97 -0.46 18.29 -26.16
CA GLY A 97 0.76 18.55 -25.39
C GLY A 97 0.57 18.40 -23.88
N ALA A 98 -0.52 18.89 -23.33
CA ALA A 98 -0.83 18.82 -21.89
C ALA A 98 -1.17 17.38 -21.45
N VAL A 99 -1.85 16.60 -22.28
CA VAL A 99 -2.10 15.17 -22.04
C VAL A 99 -0.77 14.40 -22.02
N ASN A 100 0.10 14.63 -23.01
CA ASN A 100 1.40 13.94 -23.09
C ASN A 100 2.32 14.27 -21.89
N ARG A 101 2.23 15.48 -21.34
CA ARG A 101 2.96 15.82 -20.10
C ARG A 101 2.27 15.31 -18.83
N GLY A 102 1.12 14.65 -18.94
CA GLY A 102 0.36 14.09 -17.81
C GLY A 102 -0.30 15.15 -16.92
N ALA A 103 -0.44 16.38 -17.40
CA ALA A 103 -1.15 17.44 -16.68
C ALA A 103 -2.68 17.25 -16.78
N VAL A 104 -3.15 16.66 -17.86
CA VAL A 104 -4.56 16.39 -18.17
C VAL A 104 -4.76 14.88 -18.30
N HIS A 105 -5.76 14.33 -17.63
CA HIS A 105 -6.12 12.90 -17.75
C HIS A 105 -7.08 12.68 -18.93
N ARG A 106 -7.97 13.62 -19.17
CA ARG A 106 -8.95 13.57 -20.28
C ARG A 106 -9.36 14.97 -20.68
N PHE A 107 -9.69 15.15 -21.95
CA PHE A 107 -10.35 16.36 -22.43
C PHE A 107 -11.78 16.08 -22.89
N ILE A 108 -12.62 17.11 -22.85
CA ILE A 108 -14.03 17.10 -23.21
C ILE A 108 -14.25 18.22 -24.20
N THR A 109 -14.85 17.94 -25.34
CA THR A 109 -15.11 18.96 -26.39
C THR A 109 -16.45 19.66 -26.17
N LYS A 110 -16.46 20.97 -26.31
CA LYS A 110 -17.69 21.79 -26.38
C LYS A 110 -18.26 21.72 -27.81
N PRO A 111 -19.60 21.52 -28.01
CA PRO A 111 -20.60 21.21 -27.00
C PRO A 111 -20.57 19.75 -26.59
N TRP A 112 -20.89 19.46 -25.34
CA TRP A 112 -20.97 18.09 -24.79
C TRP A 112 -22.41 17.61 -24.64
N ASN A 113 -22.58 16.28 -24.59
CA ASN A 113 -23.80 15.64 -24.12
C ASN A 113 -23.74 15.50 -22.58
N ASN A 114 -24.82 15.81 -21.88
CA ASN A 114 -24.86 15.79 -20.42
C ASN A 114 -24.71 14.38 -19.83
N ASP A 115 -25.27 13.39 -20.47
CA ASP A 115 -25.22 12.02 -19.97
C ASP A 115 -23.83 11.42 -20.20
N ASP A 116 -23.22 11.66 -21.37
CA ASP A 116 -21.84 11.27 -21.67
C ASP A 116 -20.86 11.95 -20.71
N LEU A 117 -21.06 13.25 -20.42
CA LEU A 117 -20.24 13.97 -19.46
C LEU A 117 -20.34 13.39 -18.05
N LEU A 118 -21.55 13.02 -17.61
CA LEU A 118 -21.74 12.36 -16.30
C LEU A 118 -21.04 11.01 -16.23
N GLU A 119 -21.07 10.21 -17.28
CA GLU A 119 -20.34 8.95 -17.34
C GLU A 119 -18.82 9.17 -17.27
N MET A 120 -18.30 10.16 -17.99
CA MET A 120 -16.88 10.52 -17.93
C MET A 120 -16.48 10.96 -16.50
N ILE A 121 -17.31 11.79 -15.85
CA ILE A 121 -17.06 12.24 -14.48
C ILE A 121 -17.06 11.04 -13.52
N LYS A 122 -18.04 10.16 -13.59
CA LYS A 122 -18.09 8.94 -12.75
C LYS A 122 -16.87 8.07 -12.96
N SER A 123 -16.47 7.83 -14.21
CA SER A 123 -15.27 7.06 -14.53
C SER A 123 -13.99 7.72 -13.97
N GLY A 124 -13.91 9.03 -14.02
CA GLY A 124 -12.80 9.80 -13.45
C GLY A 124 -12.75 9.70 -11.93
N LEU A 125 -13.90 9.75 -11.23
CA LEU A 125 -13.96 9.57 -9.79
C LEU A 125 -13.57 8.15 -9.37
N GLN A 126 -14.01 7.12 -10.09
CA GLN A 126 -13.56 5.74 -9.89
C GLN A 126 -12.05 5.60 -10.08
N HIS A 127 -11.49 6.27 -11.09
CA HIS A 127 -10.03 6.28 -11.29
C HIS A 127 -9.31 6.91 -10.09
N TYR A 128 -9.83 7.99 -9.54
CA TYR A 128 -9.31 8.60 -8.31
C TYR A 128 -9.35 7.64 -7.12
N GLU A 129 -10.48 6.96 -6.90
CA GLU A 129 -10.63 5.94 -5.85
C GLU A 129 -9.53 4.90 -5.95
N LEU A 130 -9.34 4.32 -7.15
CA LEU A 130 -8.31 3.32 -7.41
C LEU A 130 -6.89 3.83 -7.16
N LEU A 131 -6.58 5.09 -7.52
CA LEU A 131 -5.27 5.68 -7.25
C LEU A 131 -5.01 5.81 -5.75
N VAL A 132 -5.98 6.28 -4.98
CA VAL A 132 -5.87 6.44 -3.52
C VAL A 132 -5.77 5.07 -2.83
N GLU A 133 -6.60 4.11 -3.22
CA GLU A 133 -6.54 2.75 -2.68
C GLU A 133 -5.20 2.08 -2.94
N ASN A 134 -4.70 2.13 -4.17
CA ASN A 134 -3.37 1.60 -4.52
C ASN A 134 -2.27 2.21 -3.67
N LYS A 135 -2.30 3.53 -3.49
CA LYS A 135 -1.32 4.24 -2.66
C LYS A 135 -1.37 3.78 -1.20
N ASN A 136 -2.58 3.62 -0.65
CA ASN A 136 -2.77 3.13 0.71
C ASN A 136 -2.29 1.67 0.87
N LEU A 137 -2.62 0.80 -0.07
CA LEU A 137 -2.16 -0.58 -0.08
C LEU A 137 -0.64 -0.67 -0.17
N PHE A 138 -0.02 0.15 -1.03
CA PHE A 138 1.43 0.19 -1.14
C PHE A 138 2.12 0.67 0.14
N ALA A 139 1.57 1.71 0.79
CA ALA A 139 2.05 2.19 2.08
C ALA A 139 1.93 1.13 3.19
N LEU A 140 0.80 0.41 3.21
CA LEU A 140 0.57 -0.69 4.15
C LEU A 140 1.55 -1.85 3.91
N ALA A 141 1.73 -2.27 2.66
CA ALA A 141 2.69 -3.32 2.30
C ALA A 141 4.12 -2.96 2.70
N LYS A 142 4.54 -1.71 2.46
CA LYS A 142 5.85 -1.20 2.88
C LYS A 142 6.03 -1.28 4.41
N LYS A 143 5.00 -0.88 5.16
CA LYS A 143 4.99 -0.95 6.63
C LYS A 143 5.09 -2.40 7.14
N GLN A 144 4.34 -3.32 6.52
CA GLN A 144 4.38 -4.74 6.88
C GLN A 144 5.74 -5.36 6.56
N ASN A 145 6.31 -5.08 5.40
CA ASN A 145 7.64 -5.57 5.03
C ASN A 145 8.73 -5.10 6.00
N ALA A 146 8.69 -3.83 6.40
CA ALA A 146 9.63 -3.31 7.41
C ALA A 146 9.49 -4.03 8.76
N ARG A 147 8.24 -4.33 9.18
CA ARG A 147 7.98 -5.08 10.41
C ARG A 147 8.49 -6.53 10.32
N LEU A 148 8.26 -7.21 9.21
CA LEU A 148 8.76 -8.56 8.97
C LEU A 148 10.29 -8.61 8.97
N TYR A 149 10.95 -7.64 8.35
CA TYR A 149 12.40 -7.54 8.35
C TYR A 149 12.96 -7.40 9.77
N ASN A 150 12.38 -6.52 10.59
CA ASN A 150 12.80 -6.34 11.98
C ASN A 150 12.60 -7.61 12.80
N LEU A 151 11.44 -8.24 12.68
CA LEU A 151 11.13 -9.50 13.37
C LEU A 151 12.10 -10.63 12.97
N SER A 152 12.38 -10.76 11.67
CA SER A 152 13.36 -11.73 11.17
C SER A 152 14.77 -11.49 11.74
N ARG A 153 15.17 -10.22 11.87
CA ARG A 153 16.45 -9.85 12.49
C ARG A 153 16.51 -10.23 13.97
N GLU A 154 15.45 -9.92 14.71
CA GLU A 154 15.33 -10.29 16.14
C GLU A 154 15.37 -11.80 16.33
N LEU A 155 14.64 -12.56 15.50
CA LEU A 155 14.64 -14.02 15.56
C LEU A 155 16.03 -14.60 15.27
N LYS A 156 16.74 -14.09 14.26
CA LYS A 156 18.11 -14.50 13.96
C LYS A 156 19.05 -14.22 15.12
N GLN A 157 18.91 -13.08 15.77
CA GLN A 157 19.74 -12.75 16.93
C GLN A 157 19.47 -13.72 18.09
N LYS A 158 18.21 -13.93 18.48
CA LYS A 158 17.82 -14.87 19.52
C LYS A 158 18.29 -16.30 19.21
N ALA A 159 18.12 -16.74 17.96
CA ALA A 159 18.61 -18.06 17.54
C ALA A 159 20.13 -18.20 17.71
N SER A 160 20.89 -17.16 17.40
CA SER A 160 22.35 -17.15 17.57
C SER A 160 22.76 -17.16 19.07
N GLU A 161 22.03 -16.44 19.92
CA GLU A 161 22.23 -16.43 21.37
C GLU A 161 21.96 -17.82 21.97
N HIS A 162 20.81 -18.42 21.66
CA HIS A 162 20.49 -19.76 22.10
C HIS A 162 21.49 -20.81 21.61
N LYS A 163 21.96 -20.70 20.38
CA LYS A 163 23.00 -21.60 19.87
C LYS A 163 24.30 -21.50 20.69
N ARG A 164 24.69 -20.29 21.09
CA ARG A 164 25.86 -20.10 21.96
C ARG A 164 25.65 -20.70 23.34
N GLU A 165 24.47 -20.53 23.94
CA GLU A 165 24.13 -21.11 25.23
C GLU A 165 24.15 -22.65 25.18
N ILE A 166 23.60 -23.25 24.14
CA ILE A 166 23.66 -24.73 23.94
C ILE A 166 25.09 -25.19 23.88
N VAL A 167 25.95 -24.59 23.06
CA VAL A 167 27.36 -24.98 22.97
C VAL A 167 28.09 -24.81 24.31
N GLN A 168 27.76 -23.80 25.10
CA GLN A 168 28.35 -23.60 26.42
C GLN A 168 27.89 -24.68 27.40
N LYS A 169 26.61 -25.06 27.42
CA LYS A 169 26.07 -26.11 28.24
C LYS A 169 26.62 -27.50 27.85
N GLU A 170 26.77 -27.78 26.57
CA GLU A 170 27.41 -29.02 26.08
C GLU A 170 28.85 -29.14 26.61
N LYS A 171 29.63 -28.07 26.56
CA LYS A 171 30.98 -28.06 27.12
C LYS A 171 30.99 -28.32 28.65
N GLN A 172 30.03 -27.76 29.38
CA GLN A 172 29.88 -28.00 30.82
C GLN A 172 29.53 -29.47 31.11
N ILE A 173 28.60 -30.04 30.34
CA ILE A 173 28.23 -31.46 30.46
C ILE A 173 29.45 -32.34 30.23
N ILE A 174 30.20 -32.14 29.15
CA ILE A 174 31.41 -32.89 28.85
C ILE A 174 32.46 -32.78 29.97
N GLN A 175 32.62 -31.59 30.56
CA GLN A 175 33.54 -31.42 31.70
C GLN A 175 33.07 -32.17 32.96
N LEU A 176 31.77 -32.14 33.24
CA LEU A 176 31.18 -32.84 34.38
C LEU A 176 31.29 -34.37 34.22
N THR A 177 30.99 -34.88 33.02
CA THR A 177 31.14 -36.30 32.69
C THR A 177 32.58 -36.76 32.86
N LYS A 178 33.57 -36.01 32.35
CA LYS A 178 35.00 -36.33 32.57
C LYS A 178 35.44 -36.31 34.04
N ARG A 179 34.83 -35.43 34.86
CA ARG A 179 35.08 -35.42 36.32
C ARG A 179 34.49 -36.64 37.03
N LEU A 180 33.30 -37.08 36.61
CA LEU A 180 32.66 -38.30 37.13
C LEU A 180 33.46 -39.57 36.78
N GLU A 181 33.99 -39.64 35.55
CA GLU A 181 34.84 -40.76 35.11
C GLU A 181 36.17 -40.84 35.90
N LYS A 182 36.71 -39.72 36.36
CA LYS A 182 37.95 -39.67 37.12
C LYS A 182 37.80 -39.82 38.62
N GLY A 183 36.63 -39.53 39.15
CA GLY A 183 36.31 -39.71 40.56
C GLY A 183 35.39 -40.89 40.73
N GLY A 184 35.91 -42.08 41.04
CA GLY A 184 35.10 -43.26 41.27
C GLY A 184 34.09 -43.06 42.40
N CYS A 185 33.01 -42.36 42.17
CA CYS A 185 31.96 -42.05 43.11
C CYS A 185 30.57 -42.32 42.53
N GLU A 186 29.99 -43.30 43.07
CA GLU A 186 28.61 -43.64 43.45
C GLU A 186 27.42 -43.21 42.58
N ALA A 187 26.55 -44.17 42.38
CA ALA A 187 25.28 -44.19 41.66
C ALA A 187 24.29 -43.02 42.00
N ASP A 188 24.45 -42.35 43.12
CA ASP A 188 23.58 -41.22 43.53
C ASP A 188 23.82 -39.93 42.75
N TYR A 189 25.02 -39.73 42.24
CA TYR A 189 25.32 -38.55 41.40
C TYR A 189 24.71 -38.64 40.00
N ILE A 190 24.65 -39.85 39.45
CA ILE A 190 24.03 -40.12 38.13
C ILE A 190 22.52 -39.88 38.23
N LYS A 191 21.87 -40.34 39.29
CA LYS A 191 20.44 -40.05 39.53
C LYS A 191 20.12 -38.57 39.69
N ASN A 192 21.02 -37.81 40.31
CA ASN A 192 20.82 -36.34 40.43
C ASN A 192 20.97 -35.64 39.09
N ILE A 193 21.86 -36.07 38.19
CA ILE A 193 22.02 -35.52 36.85
C ILE A 193 20.81 -35.88 35.97
N GLU A 194 20.32 -37.12 36.03
CA GLU A 194 19.09 -37.52 35.32
C GLU A 194 17.89 -36.70 35.79
N LYS A 195 17.76 -36.47 37.10
CA LYS A 195 16.70 -35.62 37.66
C LYS A 195 16.76 -34.14 37.18
N ILE A 196 17.97 -33.58 37.12
CA ILE A 196 18.18 -32.20 36.61
C ILE A 196 17.88 -32.12 35.10
N LEU A 197 18.17 -33.17 34.33
CA LEU A 197 17.83 -33.24 32.90
C LEU A 197 16.33 -33.42 32.67
N GLU A 198 15.65 -34.19 33.54
CA GLU A 198 14.18 -34.34 33.49
C GLU A 198 13.44 -33.10 33.97
N GLU A 199 13.90 -32.38 34.97
CA GLU A 199 13.31 -31.13 35.46
C GLU A 199 13.48 -29.97 34.46
N ASN A 200 14.52 -30.00 33.63
CA ASN A 200 14.72 -29.02 32.54
C ASN A 200 14.09 -29.49 31.22
N GLN A 201 12.82 -29.89 31.23
CA GLN A 201 12.04 -30.33 30.06
C GLN A 201 12.00 -29.32 28.87
N MET A 202 12.70 -28.21 28.95
CA MET A 202 12.75 -27.18 27.91
C MET A 202 13.72 -27.47 26.74
N PHE A 203 14.52 -28.55 26.82
CA PHE A 203 15.54 -28.87 25.81
C PHE A 203 15.43 -30.27 25.22
N ASP A 204 14.23 -30.74 24.94
CA ASP A 204 14.05 -31.89 24.06
C ASP A 204 14.21 -31.43 22.62
N THR A 205 15.33 -31.76 21.99
CA THR A 205 15.62 -31.47 20.58
C THR A 205 14.51 -31.97 19.64
N LYS A 206 13.80 -33.08 20.01
CA LYS A 206 12.62 -33.58 19.30
C LYS A 206 11.44 -32.63 19.44
N LYS A 207 11.18 -32.07 20.61
CA LYS A 207 10.09 -31.08 20.82
C LYS A 207 10.38 -29.76 20.13
N MET A 208 11.63 -29.30 20.11
CA MET A 208 12.05 -28.12 19.35
C MET A 208 11.89 -28.32 17.83
N GLY A 209 12.24 -29.52 17.33
CA GLY A 209 12.01 -29.89 15.93
C GLY A 209 10.52 -29.89 15.57
N LEU A 210 9.66 -30.43 16.43
CA LEU A 210 8.21 -30.41 16.23
C LEU A 210 7.60 -29.00 16.31
N CYS A 211 8.05 -28.15 17.22
CA CYS A 211 7.61 -26.73 17.25
C CYS A 211 8.06 -25.97 16.02
N TYR A 212 9.28 -26.17 15.53
CA TYR A 212 9.77 -25.54 14.32
C TYR A 212 8.98 -26.00 13.09
N ALA A 213 8.73 -27.32 12.95
CA ALA A 213 7.90 -27.88 11.90
C ALA A 213 6.47 -27.31 11.92
N ALA A 214 5.84 -27.25 13.09
CA ALA A 214 4.49 -26.68 13.23
C ALA A 214 4.42 -25.19 12.88
N VAL A 215 5.42 -24.39 13.26
CA VAL A 215 5.50 -22.97 12.90
C VAL A 215 5.71 -22.81 11.40
N MET A 216 6.53 -23.65 10.77
CA MET A 216 6.75 -23.63 9.32
C MET A 216 5.50 -24.07 8.55
N GLU A 217 4.76 -25.08 9.01
CA GLU A 217 3.48 -25.46 8.40
C GLU A 217 2.44 -24.34 8.45
N ILE A 218 2.31 -23.66 9.60
CA ILE A 218 1.40 -22.51 9.73
C ILE A 218 1.83 -21.37 8.80
N PHE A 219 3.12 -21.11 8.68
CA PHE A 219 3.66 -20.10 7.79
C PHE A 219 3.37 -20.43 6.33
N PHE A 220 3.66 -21.65 5.88
CA PHE A 220 3.39 -22.11 4.52
C PHE A 220 1.89 -22.14 4.19
N SER A 221 1.04 -22.58 5.14
CA SER A 221 -0.41 -22.54 4.97
C SER A 221 -0.92 -21.11 4.73
N LYS A 222 -0.55 -20.17 5.59
CA LYS A 222 -0.94 -18.77 5.44
C LYS A 222 -0.36 -18.10 4.19
N PHE A 223 0.85 -18.48 3.79
CA PHE A 223 1.45 -17.99 2.57
C PHE A 223 0.73 -18.55 1.33
N LYS A 224 0.29 -19.80 1.36
CA LYS A 224 -0.51 -20.45 0.31
C LYS A 224 -1.87 -19.78 0.16
N ASP A 225 -2.53 -19.45 1.29
CA ASP A 225 -3.80 -18.72 1.29
C ASP A 225 -3.67 -17.30 0.71
N LEU A 226 -2.60 -16.58 1.08
CA LEU A 226 -2.30 -15.24 0.56
C LEU A 226 -1.93 -15.27 -0.93
N ALA A 227 -1.21 -16.28 -1.41
CA ALA A 227 -0.86 -16.46 -2.81
C ALA A 227 -2.10 -16.77 -3.65
N ALA A 228 -3.00 -17.63 -3.14
CA ALA A 228 -4.27 -17.96 -3.79
C ALA A 228 -5.20 -16.74 -3.91
N CYS A 229 -5.28 -15.90 -2.87
CA CYS A 229 -6.07 -14.65 -2.88
C CYS A 229 -5.54 -13.59 -3.86
N ASN A 230 -4.24 -13.61 -4.16
CA ASN A 230 -3.59 -12.60 -5.02
C ASN A 230 -3.24 -13.12 -6.43
N GLY A 231 -3.69 -14.31 -6.82
CA GLY A 231 -3.46 -14.87 -8.15
C GLY A 231 -2.00 -15.24 -8.46
N PHE A 232 -1.16 -15.43 -7.44
CA PHE A 232 0.21 -15.90 -7.61
C PHE A 232 0.24 -17.43 -7.79
N PHE A 233 0.87 -17.87 -8.87
CA PHE A 233 1.07 -19.29 -9.15
C PHE A 233 2.19 -19.84 -8.25
N MET A 234 1.89 -20.84 -7.41
CA MET A 234 2.91 -21.55 -6.63
C MET A 234 3.43 -22.74 -7.42
N PRO A 235 4.74 -22.94 -7.53
CA PRO A 235 5.30 -24.16 -8.13
C PRO A 235 4.87 -25.40 -7.34
N ALA A 236 4.65 -26.50 -8.03
CA ALA A 236 4.23 -27.77 -7.41
C ALA A 236 5.28 -28.27 -6.40
N GLU A 237 4.82 -28.89 -5.32
CA GLU A 237 5.64 -29.36 -4.18
C GLU A 237 6.82 -30.28 -4.54
N ASN A 238 6.91 -30.79 -5.77
CA ASN A 238 7.93 -31.75 -6.20
C ASN A 238 9.27 -31.12 -6.65
N GLU A 239 9.41 -29.79 -6.68
CA GLU A 239 10.67 -29.16 -7.13
C GLU A 239 11.58 -28.65 -6.01
N LEU A 240 11.16 -28.75 -4.76
CA LEU A 240 11.93 -28.25 -3.59
C LEU A 240 12.83 -29.30 -2.93
N ASP A 241 12.67 -30.60 -3.26
CA ASP A 241 13.43 -31.68 -2.60
C ASP A 241 14.77 -32.05 -3.23
N THR A 242 15.25 -31.31 -4.24
CA THR A 242 16.49 -31.69 -4.96
C THR A 242 17.68 -30.76 -4.80
N LYS A 243 17.68 -29.83 -3.81
CA LYS A 243 18.88 -29.04 -3.49
C LYS A 243 18.97 -28.67 -2.01
N VAL A 244 19.34 -29.61 -1.17
CA VAL A 244 20.09 -29.40 0.09
C VAL A 244 21.20 -30.42 0.19
#